data_f15e6dd05635d2029aea8f6fe28ff652
#
_entry.id   f15e6dd05635d2029aea8f6fe28ff652
#
_cell.length_a   1.000
_cell.length_b   1.000
_cell.length_c   1.000
_cell.angle_alpha   90.00
_cell.angle_beta   90.00
_cell.angle_gamma   90.00
#
_symmetry.space_group_name_H-M   'P 1'
#
loop_
_entity.id
_entity.type
_entity.pdbx_description
1 polymer ?
#
loop_
_entity_poly.entity_id
_entity_poly.type
_entity_poly.pdbx_seq_one_letter_code
_entity_poly.pdbx_strand_id
1 'polypeptide(L)'
;MKNTKRFALLLAVLMLLSLLTACGQTQSVPTAEPAPVTEATAAGEPDTHTITDGLGRQVEVPRQVERIVTLGNATRMATYLQLTDKLVSVANGDQSQSLFMAYGVYHQEAWAGLPVVASGGYGEINPEAILEAEPDVILCTYEEDIVANIEDQLGMMVVAAPQGTLFGEDYELALRVFGDACGVPERAEEVIAMIHSCLEDLDARTASIPQQDKPLCLGAAATFRGGHGISGVYSNNAIFTAIHAKDAAEGLADGPKGLEVDKEQILAWDPDIIILDAGNLELVNTEYAEDPAFFQQLSAVREGQVYQWPNATANYTNVEIPLVSGYFAGKLLYPDAFADVDFEAKANEIFDFFLGHEGYLALLNDNGLGYGSVTLGK
;
A
#
# COMPACT_ATOMS: atom_id res chain seq x y z
N MET A 1 -59.41 -6.30 33.01
CA MET A 1 -59.00 -5.14 32.18
C MET A 1 -60.02 -4.01 32.30
N LYS A 2 -60.17 -3.37 33.46
CA LYS A 2 -61.15 -2.25 33.65
C LYS A 2 -60.77 -1.28 34.79
N ASN A 3 -59.53 -1.28 35.31
CA ASN A 3 -59.19 -0.44 36.46
C ASN A 3 -57.96 0.52 36.26
N THR A 4 -57.37 0.60 35.07
CA THR A 4 -56.19 1.46 34.80
C THR A 4 -56.51 2.82 34.18
N LYS A 5 -57.78 3.11 33.85
CA LYS A 5 -58.18 4.41 33.26
C LYS A 5 -58.76 5.41 34.23
N ARG A 6 -58.92 5.08 35.53
CA ARG A 6 -59.47 5.98 36.56
C ARG A 6 -58.42 6.68 37.43
N PHE A 7 -57.14 6.28 37.34
CA PHE A 7 -56.05 6.90 38.13
C PHE A 7 -55.34 8.05 37.38
N ALA A 8 -55.48 8.16 36.06
CA ALA A 8 -54.86 9.25 35.28
C ALA A 8 -55.63 10.57 35.28
N LEU A 9 -56.88 10.55 35.74
CA LEU A 9 -57.73 11.77 35.74
C LEU A 9 -57.73 12.53 37.06
N LEU A 10 -57.18 11.97 38.15
CA LEU A 10 -57.12 12.60 39.48
C LEU A 10 -55.83 13.38 39.73
N LEU A 11 -54.77 13.17 38.93
CA LEU A 11 -53.51 13.91 39.06
C LEU A 11 -53.46 15.22 38.26
N ALA A 12 -54.39 15.42 37.31
CA ALA A 12 -54.43 16.63 36.47
C ALA A 12 -55.23 17.79 37.09
N VAL A 13 -55.97 17.55 38.17
CA VAL A 13 -56.82 18.55 38.81
C VAL A 13 -56.15 19.23 40.03
N LEU A 14 -55.06 18.65 40.56
CA LEU A 14 -54.34 19.19 41.72
C LEU A 14 -53.23 20.22 41.37
N MET A 15 -52.92 20.48 40.09
CA MET A 15 -51.89 21.46 39.68
C MET A 15 -52.43 22.80 39.17
N LEU A 16 -53.73 23.04 39.27
CA LEU A 16 -54.35 24.28 38.73
C LEU A 16 -54.92 25.22 39.79
N LEU A 17 -54.63 25.07 41.10
CA LEU A 17 -55.19 25.88 42.18
C LEU A 17 -54.17 26.62 43.07
N SER A 18 -52.97 27.00 42.55
CA SER A 18 -51.98 27.73 43.34
C SER A 18 -51.46 29.03 42.65
N LEU A 19 -52.35 29.71 41.95
CA LEU A 19 -52.06 31.05 41.42
C LEU A 19 -53.19 32.00 41.70
N LEU A 20 -53.26 32.55 42.93
CA LEU A 20 -53.98 33.79 43.25
C LEU A 20 -53.84 34.05 44.76
N THR A 21 -52.77 34.75 45.18
CA THR A 21 -52.78 35.72 46.27
C THR A 21 -51.36 36.27 46.49
N ALA A 22 -51.12 37.49 46.10
CA ALA A 22 -50.38 38.51 46.89
C ALA A 22 -50.30 39.81 46.10
N CYS A 23 -51.12 40.72 46.46
CA CYS A 23 -51.06 42.13 46.07
C CYS A 23 -50.30 42.92 47.17
N GLY A 24 -49.35 43.80 46.76
CA GLY A 24 -49.03 45.01 47.48
C GLY A 24 -47.80 45.01 48.38
N GLN A 25 -46.70 45.54 47.86
CA GLN A 25 -45.91 46.61 48.51
C GLN A 25 -44.83 47.11 47.53
N THR A 26 -44.91 48.41 47.22
CA THR A 26 -43.92 49.20 46.49
C THR A 26 -42.69 49.40 47.37
N GLN A 27 -41.52 48.90 46.91
CA GLN A 27 -40.21 49.35 47.34
C GLN A 27 -39.33 49.62 46.13
N SER A 28 -38.63 50.73 46.18
CA SER A 28 -37.74 51.36 45.19
C SER A 28 -36.66 50.39 44.73
N VAL A 29 -36.51 50.29 43.39
CA VAL A 29 -35.49 49.53 42.69
C VAL A 29 -34.17 50.31 42.69
N PRO A 30 -33.04 49.73 43.11
CA PRO A 30 -31.72 50.19 42.67
C PRO A 30 -31.48 49.66 41.24
N THR A 31 -31.10 50.57 40.37
CA THR A 31 -30.66 50.31 39.00
C THR A 31 -29.46 49.36 39.04
N ALA A 32 -29.64 48.09 38.66
CA ALA A 32 -28.56 47.14 38.46
C ALA A 32 -27.99 47.35 37.05
N GLU A 33 -26.68 47.56 37.00
CA GLU A 33 -25.85 47.58 35.83
C GLU A 33 -26.06 46.26 35.04
N PRO A 34 -26.15 46.29 33.68
CA PRO A 34 -26.31 45.04 32.91
C PRO A 34 -25.08 44.15 33.10
N ALA A 35 -25.30 42.91 33.56
CA ALA A 35 -24.29 41.88 33.60
C ALA A 35 -23.68 41.70 32.20
N PRO A 36 -22.37 41.47 32.09
CA PRO A 36 -21.74 41.19 30.78
C PRO A 36 -22.40 39.97 30.13
N VAL A 37 -22.88 40.18 28.92
CA VAL A 37 -23.34 39.07 28.05
C VAL A 37 -22.12 38.20 27.83
N THR A 38 -22.11 37.03 28.45
CA THR A 38 -21.14 35.99 28.12
C THR A 38 -21.41 35.66 26.66
N GLU A 39 -20.53 36.06 25.76
CA GLU A 39 -20.54 35.57 24.41
C GLU A 39 -20.55 34.03 24.51
N ALA A 40 -21.55 33.39 23.89
CA ALA A 40 -21.58 31.97 23.71
C ALA A 40 -20.30 31.65 22.92
N THR A 41 -19.37 30.99 23.58
CA THR A 41 -18.21 30.38 22.92
C THR A 41 -18.78 29.59 21.74
N ALA A 42 -18.38 29.93 20.53
CA ALA A 42 -18.71 29.16 19.34
C ALA A 42 -18.38 27.70 19.66
N ALA A 43 -19.33 26.81 19.48
CA ALA A 43 -19.08 25.40 19.60
C ALA A 43 -17.88 25.12 18.68
N GLY A 44 -16.77 24.68 19.27
CA GLY A 44 -15.60 24.28 18.50
C GLY A 44 -16.03 23.25 17.45
N GLU A 45 -15.35 23.22 16.32
CA GLU A 45 -15.57 22.13 15.35
C GLU A 45 -15.48 20.80 16.10
N PRO A 46 -16.32 19.80 15.75
CA PRO A 46 -16.25 18.50 16.39
C PRO A 46 -14.83 17.93 16.23
N ASP A 47 -14.32 17.28 17.27
CA ASP A 47 -12.97 16.67 17.27
C ASP A 47 -12.85 15.51 16.27
N THR A 48 -13.95 15.11 15.62
CA THR A 48 -14.05 14.05 14.62
C THR A 48 -14.61 14.55 13.30
N HIS A 49 -14.41 13.79 12.24
CA HIS A 49 -15.08 13.95 10.94
C HIS A 49 -15.44 12.57 10.37
N THR A 50 -16.36 12.54 9.42
CA THR A 50 -16.82 11.31 8.81
C THR A 50 -16.19 11.17 7.43
N ILE A 51 -15.60 10.02 7.16
CA ILE A 51 -15.10 9.63 5.83
C ILE A 51 -15.94 8.49 5.26
N THR A 52 -15.85 8.26 3.95
CA THR A 52 -16.33 7.04 3.32
C THR A 52 -15.13 6.13 3.07
N ASP A 53 -15.11 4.96 3.70
CA ASP A 53 -14.02 4.01 3.51
C ASP A 53 -14.14 3.20 2.21
N GLY A 54 -13.15 2.34 1.94
CA GLY A 54 -13.10 1.55 0.72
C GLY A 54 -14.17 0.45 0.60
N LEU A 55 -14.89 0.15 1.68
CA LEU A 55 -16.08 -0.72 1.68
C LEU A 55 -17.38 0.07 1.51
N GLY A 56 -17.30 1.39 1.32
CA GLY A 56 -18.45 2.29 1.19
C GLY A 56 -19.15 2.62 2.51
N ARG A 57 -18.52 2.35 3.65
CA ARG A 57 -19.07 2.61 4.98
C ARG A 57 -18.72 4.02 5.44
N GLN A 58 -19.60 4.62 6.24
CA GLN A 58 -19.31 5.88 6.90
C GLN A 58 -18.57 5.58 8.21
N VAL A 59 -17.31 6.04 8.29
CA VAL A 59 -16.45 5.85 9.46
C VAL A 59 -16.14 7.21 10.07
N GLU A 60 -16.34 7.32 11.37
CA GLU A 60 -15.98 8.52 12.12
C GLU A 60 -14.53 8.41 12.59
N VAL A 61 -13.68 9.38 12.21
CA VAL A 61 -12.25 9.41 12.53
C VAL A 61 -11.89 10.73 13.22
N PRO A 62 -10.89 10.75 14.11
CA PRO A 62 -10.40 11.99 14.72
C PRO A 62 -9.85 12.95 13.64
N ARG A 63 -10.06 14.26 13.82
CA ARG A 63 -9.45 15.28 12.93
C ARG A 63 -7.93 15.35 13.04
N GLN A 64 -7.40 14.95 14.18
CA GLN A 64 -5.96 14.86 14.41
C GLN A 64 -5.62 13.40 14.75
N VAL A 65 -4.93 12.74 13.85
CA VAL A 65 -4.46 11.37 14.00
C VAL A 65 -2.97 11.41 14.32
N GLU A 66 -2.60 10.88 15.49
CA GLU A 66 -1.21 10.79 15.96
C GLU A 66 -0.79 9.35 16.23
N ARG A 67 -1.74 8.42 16.33
CA ARG A 67 -1.49 7.03 16.70
C ARG A 67 -2.17 6.09 15.69
N ILE A 68 -1.36 5.51 14.82
CA ILE A 68 -1.85 4.66 13.71
C ILE A 68 -1.43 3.21 13.95
N VAL A 69 -2.40 2.31 13.88
CA VAL A 69 -2.18 0.88 13.72
C VAL A 69 -2.46 0.50 12.27
N THR A 70 -1.62 -0.36 11.68
CA THR A 70 -1.74 -0.80 10.30
C THR A 70 -1.88 -2.31 10.21
N LEU A 71 -2.79 -2.76 9.34
CA LEU A 71 -3.07 -4.18 9.08
C LEU A 71 -3.04 -4.47 7.57
N GLY A 72 -2.52 -5.62 7.20
CA GLY A 72 -2.36 -6.01 5.80
C GLY A 72 -1.27 -5.20 5.09
N ASN A 73 -1.61 -4.53 4.00
CA ASN A 73 -0.69 -3.72 3.19
C ASN A 73 -0.59 -2.25 3.66
N ALA A 74 -1.33 -1.88 4.71
CA ALA A 74 -1.50 -0.48 5.10
C ALA A 74 -0.19 0.18 5.58
N THR A 75 0.77 -0.58 6.15
CA THR A 75 2.09 -0.04 6.58
C THR A 75 2.85 0.57 5.40
N ARG A 76 2.86 -0.10 4.23
CA ARG A 76 3.48 0.43 3.02
C ARG A 76 2.80 1.71 2.55
N MET A 77 1.47 1.72 2.50
CA MET A 77 0.71 2.92 2.12
C MET A 77 0.94 4.06 3.10
N ALA A 78 1.03 3.79 4.41
CA ALA A 78 1.39 4.78 5.42
C ALA A 78 2.80 5.36 5.17
N THR A 79 3.76 4.55 4.71
CA THR A 79 5.09 5.05 4.32
C THR A 79 5.01 6.01 3.13
N TYR A 80 4.28 5.65 2.06
CA TYR A 80 4.11 6.54 0.89
C TYR A 80 3.38 7.84 1.24
N LEU A 81 2.48 7.78 2.23
CA LEU A 81 1.77 8.93 2.77
C LEU A 81 2.60 9.73 3.80
N GLN A 82 3.86 9.33 4.08
CA GLN A 82 4.76 9.96 5.05
C GLN A 82 4.18 9.98 6.48
N LEU A 83 3.57 8.87 6.90
CA LEU A 83 2.92 8.71 8.21
C LEU A 83 3.68 7.78 9.17
N THR A 84 4.90 7.38 8.82
CA THR A 84 5.69 6.39 9.57
C THR A 84 5.97 6.77 11.01
N ASP A 85 6.13 8.06 11.29
CA ASP A 85 6.39 8.58 12.65
C ASP A 85 5.15 8.45 13.57
N LYS A 86 3.96 8.23 13.00
CA LYS A 86 2.70 8.05 13.73
C LYS A 86 2.35 6.59 13.97
N LEU A 87 3.13 5.65 13.43
CA LEU A 87 2.89 4.24 13.65
C LEU A 87 3.21 3.86 15.11
N VAL A 88 2.24 3.29 15.79
CA VAL A 88 2.38 2.81 17.17
C VAL A 88 2.49 1.30 17.28
N SER A 89 2.41 0.60 16.15
CA SER A 89 2.56 -0.84 16.03
C SER A 89 2.86 -1.21 14.58
N VAL A 90 3.30 -2.43 14.35
CA VAL A 90 3.54 -2.99 13.01
C VAL A 90 3.13 -4.46 12.97
N ALA A 91 2.95 -5.02 11.78
CA ALA A 91 2.84 -6.46 11.61
C ALA A 91 4.21 -7.13 11.71
N ASN A 92 4.25 -8.44 12.02
CA ASN A 92 5.50 -9.19 12.10
C ASN A 92 6.31 -9.12 10.78
N GLY A 93 5.61 -9.12 9.63
CA GLY A 93 6.26 -8.99 8.32
C GLY A 93 7.00 -7.67 8.14
N ASP A 94 6.51 -6.58 8.73
CA ASP A 94 7.10 -5.25 8.61
C ASP A 94 8.43 -5.11 9.36
N GLN A 95 8.71 -6.00 10.33
CA GLN A 95 10.00 -6.07 11.03
C GLN A 95 11.06 -6.89 10.27
N SER A 96 10.78 -7.32 9.04
CA SER A 96 11.73 -8.04 8.20
C SER A 96 12.97 -7.21 7.91
N GLN A 97 14.13 -7.87 7.91
CA GLN A 97 15.41 -7.26 7.54
C GLN A 97 15.70 -7.35 6.04
N SER A 98 14.74 -7.79 5.25
CA SER A 98 14.89 -7.87 3.79
C SER A 98 15.04 -6.48 3.17
N LEU A 99 16.07 -6.31 2.35
CA LEU A 99 16.26 -5.07 1.59
C LEU A 99 15.17 -4.84 0.52
N PHE A 100 14.41 -5.86 0.16
CA PHE A 100 13.25 -5.72 -0.73
C PHE A 100 11.99 -5.17 -0.02
N MET A 101 12.04 -5.02 1.31
CA MET A 101 11.04 -4.29 2.08
C MET A 101 11.32 -2.79 1.99
N ALA A 102 11.31 -2.23 0.79
CA ALA A 102 11.71 -0.85 0.51
C ALA A 102 11.08 0.15 1.49
N TYR A 103 9.76 0.06 1.68
CA TYR A 103 8.99 0.93 2.58
C TYR A 103 9.40 0.84 4.06
N GLY A 104 10.04 -0.24 4.49
CA GLY A 104 10.46 -0.48 5.88
C GLY A 104 11.95 -0.33 6.13
N VAL A 105 12.78 -0.34 5.07
CA VAL A 105 14.23 -0.45 5.19
C VAL A 105 14.88 0.65 6.04
N TYR A 106 14.35 1.87 6.00
CA TYR A 106 14.84 3.01 6.79
C TYR A 106 14.20 3.11 8.17
N HIS A 107 13.20 2.28 8.47
CA HIS A 107 12.45 2.31 9.72
C HIS A 107 12.69 1.10 10.61
N GLN A 108 13.55 0.15 10.20
CA GLN A 108 13.80 -1.13 10.89
C GLN A 108 14.16 -0.97 12.36
N GLU A 109 15.03 -0.01 12.71
CA GLU A 109 15.42 0.24 14.09
C GLU A 109 14.25 0.77 14.93
N ALA A 110 13.49 1.72 14.40
CA ALA A 110 12.31 2.30 15.05
C ALA A 110 11.21 1.26 15.24
N TRP A 111 10.93 0.47 14.18
CA TRP A 111 9.86 -0.52 14.20
C TRP A 111 10.20 -1.77 15.01
N ALA A 112 11.49 -2.11 15.18
CA ALA A 112 11.91 -3.24 16.03
C ALA A 112 11.44 -3.11 17.48
N GLY A 113 11.21 -1.89 17.96
CA GLY A 113 10.72 -1.60 19.31
C GLY A 113 9.20 -1.52 19.44
N LEU A 114 8.45 -1.56 18.32
CA LEU A 114 7.00 -1.44 18.34
C LEU A 114 6.32 -2.79 18.64
N PRO A 115 5.14 -2.78 19.27
CA PRO A 115 4.31 -3.96 19.44
C PRO A 115 3.96 -4.61 18.08
N VAL A 116 3.96 -5.94 18.02
CA VAL A 116 3.53 -6.72 16.87
C VAL A 116 2.04 -7.03 17.00
N VAL A 117 1.24 -6.46 16.12
CA VAL A 117 -0.23 -6.56 16.15
C VAL A 117 -0.82 -7.59 15.20
N ALA A 118 -0.01 -8.13 14.28
CA ALA A 118 -0.41 -9.21 13.37
C ALA A 118 0.75 -10.19 13.20
N SER A 119 0.45 -11.49 13.28
CA SER A 119 1.47 -12.55 13.31
C SER A 119 1.96 -13.01 11.94
N GLY A 120 1.44 -12.44 10.86
CA GLY A 120 1.78 -12.77 9.47
C GLY A 120 0.84 -13.76 8.80
N GLY A 121 -0.14 -14.34 9.51
CA GLY A 121 -1.29 -15.00 8.91
C GLY A 121 -2.28 -13.97 8.38
N TYR A 122 -2.90 -14.24 7.23
CA TYR A 122 -3.86 -13.33 6.64
C TYR A 122 -5.08 -13.16 7.55
N GLY A 123 -5.27 -11.94 8.04
CA GLY A 123 -6.35 -11.60 8.97
C GLY A 123 -6.13 -12.03 10.44
N GLU A 124 -4.99 -12.64 10.78
CA GLU A 124 -4.65 -12.96 12.17
C GLU A 124 -4.11 -11.73 12.88
N ILE A 125 -4.83 -11.28 13.92
CA ILE A 125 -4.45 -10.12 14.72
C ILE A 125 -4.17 -10.50 16.17
N ASN A 126 -3.48 -9.62 16.89
CA ASN A 126 -3.37 -9.63 18.33
C ASN A 126 -4.22 -8.49 18.91
N PRO A 127 -5.48 -8.74 19.28
CA PRO A 127 -6.39 -7.70 19.75
C PRO A 127 -5.90 -6.98 21.01
N GLU A 128 -5.26 -7.70 21.92
CA GLU A 128 -4.73 -7.13 23.17
C GLU A 128 -3.62 -6.11 22.86
N ALA A 129 -2.68 -6.43 21.97
CA ALA A 129 -1.61 -5.53 21.58
C ALA A 129 -2.15 -4.29 20.81
N ILE A 130 -3.19 -4.46 19.98
CA ILE A 130 -3.85 -3.34 19.29
C ILE A 130 -4.49 -2.39 20.31
N LEU A 131 -5.25 -2.93 21.26
CA LEU A 131 -5.94 -2.12 22.28
C LEU A 131 -4.95 -1.45 23.23
N GLU A 132 -3.86 -2.13 23.60
CA GLU A 132 -2.78 -1.55 24.42
C GLU A 132 -2.04 -0.41 23.70
N ALA A 133 -1.96 -0.49 22.37
CA ALA A 133 -1.38 0.58 21.55
C ALA A 133 -2.23 1.85 21.52
N GLU A 134 -3.48 1.83 22.02
CA GLU A 134 -4.40 2.99 22.07
C GLU A 134 -4.40 3.78 20.74
N PRO A 135 -4.77 3.18 19.60
CA PRO A 135 -4.73 3.86 18.31
C PRO A 135 -5.86 4.88 18.18
N ASP A 136 -5.58 6.00 17.52
CA ASP A 136 -6.60 6.94 17.04
C ASP A 136 -7.35 6.37 15.83
N VAL A 137 -6.62 5.61 14.97
CA VAL A 137 -7.16 4.96 13.79
C VAL A 137 -6.43 3.64 13.50
N ILE A 138 -7.19 2.68 12.99
CA ILE A 138 -6.65 1.42 12.46
C ILE A 138 -6.89 1.42 10.95
N LEU A 139 -5.82 1.39 10.16
CA LEU A 139 -5.88 1.28 8.70
C LEU A 139 -5.76 -0.19 8.31
N CYS A 140 -6.67 -0.68 7.47
CA CYS A 140 -6.78 -2.10 7.16
C CYS A 140 -7.04 -2.33 5.67
N THR A 141 -6.31 -3.28 5.06
CA THR A 141 -6.49 -3.66 3.65
C THR A 141 -7.00 -5.09 3.48
N TYR A 142 -7.71 -5.61 4.44
CA TYR A 142 -8.36 -6.92 4.33
C TYR A 142 -9.77 -6.81 3.75
N GLU A 143 -10.33 -7.95 3.33
CA GLU A 143 -11.67 -8.07 2.78
C GLU A 143 -12.74 -7.91 3.87
N GLU A 144 -13.96 -7.61 3.45
CA GLU A 144 -15.08 -7.21 4.32
C GLU A 144 -15.36 -8.20 5.47
N ASP A 145 -15.32 -9.51 5.20
CA ASP A 145 -15.57 -10.55 6.20
C ASP A 145 -14.47 -10.62 7.28
N ILE A 146 -13.23 -10.38 6.89
CA ILE A 146 -12.08 -10.31 7.80
C ILE A 146 -12.15 -9.02 8.62
N VAL A 147 -12.46 -7.89 7.97
CA VAL A 147 -12.64 -6.60 8.64
C VAL A 147 -13.73 -6.70 9.71
N ALA A 148 -14.91 -7.28 9.38
CA ALA A 148 -15.99 -7.46 10.33
C ALA A 148 -15.56 -8.32 11.55
N ASN A 149 -14.81 -9.39 11.32
CA ASN A 149 -14.28 -10.23 12.42
C ASN A 149 -13.25 -9.47 13.29
N ILE A 150 -12.44 -8.60 12.71
CA ILE A 150 -11.49 -7.75 13.45
C ILE A 150 -12.25 -6.74 14.32
N GLU A 151 -13.25 -6.07 13.76
CA GLU A 151 -14.10 -5.12 14.49
C GLU A 151 -14.85 -5.77 15.65
N ASP A 152 -15.36 -6.98 15.46
CA ASP A 152 -16.00 -7.77 16.51
C ASP A 152 -15.03 -8.09 17.67
N GLN A 153 -13.76 -8.40 17.37
CA GLN A 153 -12.75 -8.67 18.38
C GLN A 153 -12.30 -7.41 19.13
N LEU A 154 -12.21 -6.28 18.44
CA LEU A 154 -11.71 -5.03 19.00
C LEU A 154 -12.80 -4.20 19.68
N GLY A 155 -14.05 -4.36 19.29
CA GLY A 155 -15.17 -3.52 19.71
C GLY A 155 -15.07 -2.08 19.18
N MET A 156 -14.31 -1.85 18.11
CA MET A 156 -14.11 -0.56 17.45
C MET A 156 -14.07 -0.72 15.95
N MET A 157 -14.42 0.33 15.21
CA MET A 157 -14.34 0.34 13.75
C MET A 157 -12.90 0.50 13.26
N VAL A 158 -12.61 -0.06 12.10
CA VAL A 158 -11.37 0.16 11.37
C VAL A 158 -11.66 0.90 10.05
N VAL A 159 -10.72 1.67 9.56
CA VAL A 159 -10.79 2.26 8.22
C VAL A 159 -10.29 1.22 7.22
N ALA A 160 -11.22 0.65 6.47
CA ALA A 160 -10.91 -0.38 5.49
C ALA A 160 -10.70 0.22 4.10
N ALA A 161 -9.77 -0.37 3.35
CA ALA A 161 -9.54 -0.06 1.95
C ALA A 161 -9.14 -1.33 1.19
N PRO A 162 -9.26 -1.38 -0.15
CA PRO A 162 -8.77 -2.52 -0.91
C PRO A 162 -7.26 -2.71 -0.71
N GLN A 163 -6.78 -3.96 -0.79
CA GLN A 163 -5.34 -4.23 -0.84
C GLN A 163 -4.69 -3.54 -2.06
N GLY A 164 -5.43 -3.43 -3.13
CA GLY A 164 -5.05 -2.78 -4.37
C GLY A 164 -4.31 -3.70 -5.33
N THR A 165 -4.61 -3.53 -6.60
CA THR A 165 -3.89 -4.12 -7.72
C THR A 165 -2.76 -3.18 -8.10
N LEU A 166 -1.58 -3.71 -8.44
CA LEU A 166 -0.45 -2.88 -8.88
C LEU A 166 -0.89 -1.99 -10.06
N PHE A 167 -0.76 -0.68 -9.88
CA PHE A 167 -1.18 0.37 -10.83
C PHE A 167 -2.69 0.42 -11.10
N GLY A 168 -3.52 -0.14 -10.23
CA GLY A 168 -4.97 -0.18 -10.37
C GLY A 168 -5.69 0.95 -9.62
N GLU A 169 -6.91 1.26 -10.07
CA GLU A 169 -7.79 2.26 -9.43
C GLU A 169 -8.13 1.90 -7.97
N ASP A 170 -8.15 0.61 -7.64
CA ASP A 170 -8.35 0.11 -6.29
C ASP A 170 -7.18 0.45 -5.34
N TYR A 171 -5.94 0.47 -5.86
CA TYR A 171 -4.77 0.96 -5.11
C TYR A 171 -4.86 2.46 -4.84
N GLU A 172 -5.27 3.24 -5.84
CA GLU A 172 -5.48 4.68 -5.70
C GLU A 172 -6.60 4.99 -4.69
N LEU A 173 -7.71 4.22 -4.74
CA LEU A 173 -8.79 4.35 -3.77
C LEU A 173 -8.27 4.15 -2.34
N ALA A 174 -7.41 3.14 -2.11
CA ALA A 174 -6.84 2.89 -0.79
C ALA A 174 -5.95 4.06 -0.31
N LEU A 175 -5.13 4.62 -1.19
CA LEU A 175 -4.32 5.81 -0.87
C LEU A 175 -5.20 7.01 -0.49
N ARG A 176 -6.28 7.27 -1.25
CA ARG A 176 -7.23 8.37 -0.96
C ARG A 176 -7.94 8.17 0.39
N VAL A 177 -8.45 6.96 0.63
CA VAL A 177 -9.15 6.62 1.89
C VAL A 177 -8.22 6.82 3.09
N PHE A 178 -6.99 6.34 3.02
CA PHE A 178 -6.02 6.48 4.11
C PHE A 178 -5.51 7.93 4.24
N GLY A 179 -5.34 8.63 3.11
CA GLY A 179 -5.02 10.05 3.10
C GLY A 179 -6.07 10.90 3.80
N ASP A 180 -7.35 10.67 3.47
CA ASP A 180 -8.48 11.35 4.11
C ASP A 180 -8.57 11.02 5.60
N ALA A 181 -8.45 9.74 5.97
CA ALA A 181 -8.51 9.30 7.36
C ALA A 181 -7.43 9.91 8.23
N CYS A 182 -6.23 10.12 7.68
CA CYS A 182 -5.07 10.62 8.42
C CYS A 182 -4.78 12.12 8.21
N GLY A 183 -5.65 12.82 7.47
CA GLY A 183 -5.53 14.28 7.25
C GLY A 183 -4.40 14.68 6.29
N VAL A 184 -4.03 13.80 5.34
CA VAL A 184 -3.00 14.02 4.32
C VAL A 184 -3.50 13.74 2.88
N PRO A 185 -4.71 14.20 2.50
CA PRO A 185 -5.29 13.91 1.18
C PRO A 185 -4.43 14.46 0.03
N GLU A 186 -3.77 15.59 0.20
CA GLU A 186 -2.89 16.18 -0.80
C GLU A 186 -1.71 15.24 -1.10
N ARG A 187 -1.12 14.62 -0.07
CA ARG A 187 -0.03 13.67 -0.25
C ARG A 187 -0.50 12.40 -0.98
N ALA A 188 -1.72 11.94 -0.72
CA ALA A 188 -2.29 10.81 -1.45
C ALA A 188 -2.40 11.12 -2.97
N GLU A 189 -2.88 12.30 -3.33
CA GLU A 189 -2.96 12.72 -4.75
C GLU A 189 -1.57 12.93 -5.37
N GLU A 190 -0.57 13.40 -4.63
CA GLU A 190 0.81 13.46 -5.11
C GLU A 190 1.38 12.08 -5.45
N VAL A 191 1.14 11.07 -4.58
CA VAL A 191 1.57 9.69 -4.81
C VAL A 191 0.91 9.11 -6.05
N ILE A 192 -0.39 9.31 -6.21
CA ILE A 192 -1.15 8.88 -7.39
C ILE A 192 -0.63 9.58 -8.65
N ALA A 193 -0.41 10.89 -8.60
CA ALA A 193 0.13 11.66 -9.72
C ALA A 193 1.54 11.19 -10.12
N MET A 194 2.41 10.80 -9.19
CA MET A 194 3.72 10.23 -9.48
C MET A 194 3.58 8.90 -10.21
N ILE A 195 2.68 8.01 -9.77
CA ILE A 195 2.42 6.73 -10.44
C ILE A 195 1.96 7.00 -11.89
N HIS A 196 0.96 7.85 -12.08
CA HIS A 196 0.43 8.18 -13.40
C HIS A 196 1.50 8.80 -14.30
N SER A 197 2.27 9.77 -13.78
CA SER A 197 3.35 10.42 -14.55
C SER A 197 4.39 9.43 -15.06
N CYS A 198 4.79 8.45 -14.24
CA CYS A 198 5.71 7.41 -14.66
C CYS A 198 5.10 6.50 -15.72
N LEU A 199 3.85 6.05 -15.53
CA LEU A 199 3.16 5.16 -16.49
C LEU A 199 2.91 5.85 -17.82
N GLU A 200 2.48 7.11 -17.82
CA GLU A 200 2.26 7.93 -19.02
C GLU A 200 3.57 8.15 -19.80
N ASP A 201 4.70 8.40 -19.10
CA ASP A 201 6.01 8.54 -19.77
C ASP A 201 6.47 7.22 -20.39
N LEU A 202 6.30 6.09 -19.68
CA LEU A 202 6.62 4.75 -20.19
C LEU A 202 5.76 4.40 -21.41
N ASP A 203 4.46 4.66 -21.36
CA ASP A 203 3.53 4.47 -22.48
C ASP A 203 3.92 5.34 -23.68
N ALA A 204 4.10 6.63 -23.48
CA ALA A 204 4.45 7.58 -24.54
C ALA A 204 5.73 7.19 -25.31
N ARG A 205 6.70 6.59 -24.60
CA ARG A 205 7.97 6.11 -25.20
C ARG A 205 7.81 4.84 -26.00
N THR A 206 6.87 3.96 -25.66
CA THR A 206 6.86 2.56 -26.12
C THR A 206 5.62 2.16 -26.93
N ALA A 207 4.50 2.85 -26.78
CA ALA A 207 3.22 2.50 -27.45
C ALA A 207 3.33 2.50 -28.99
N SER A 208 4.16 3.36 -29.57
CA SER A 208 4.33 3.47 -31.04
C SER A 208 5.34 2.47 -31.63
N ILE A 209 6.06 1.70 -30.82
CA ILE A 209 7.07 0.73 -31.30
C ILE A 209 6.33 -0.46 -31.95
N PRO A 210 6.61 -0.77 -33.24
CA PRO A 210 5.93 -1.88 -33.91
C PRO A 210 6.25 -3.23 -33.28
N GLN A 211 5.28 -4.14 -33.22
CA GLN A 211 5.45 -5.45 -32.58
C GLN A 211 6.59 -6.30 -33.16
N GLN A 212 6.85 -6.18 -34.47
CA GLN A 212 7.97 -6.90 -35.13
C GLN A 212 9.35 -6.39 -34.72
N ASP A 213 9.44 -5.17 -34.20
CA ASP A 213 10.70 -4.54 -33.79
C ASP A 213 11.00 -4.74 -32.29
N LYS A 214 10.09 -5.39 -31.56
CA LYS A 214 10.22 -5.66 -30.14
C LYS A 214 10.96 -6.98 -29.90
N PRO A 215 12.05 -7.00 -29.10
CA PRO A 215 12.68 -8.25 -28.68
C PRO A 215 11.73 -9.04 -27.78
N LEU A 216 11.79 -10.38 -27.85
CA LEU A 216 11.07 -11.24 -26.94
C LEU A 216 11.79 -11.24 -25.59
N CYS A 217 11.10 -10.87 -24.53
CA CYS A 217 11.68 -10.86 -23.19
C CYS A 217 10.99 -11.87 -22.27
N LEU A 218 11.69 -12.26 -21.22
CA LEU A 218 11.19 -13.14 -20.16
C LEU A 218 11.60 -12.57 -18.81
N GLY A 219 10.62 -12.30 -17.94
CA GLY A 219 10.83 -12.11 -16.51
C GLY A 219 10.80 -13.46 -15.81
N ALA A 220 11.93 -13.88 -15.24
CA ALA A 220 12.06 -15.18 -14.61
C ALA A 220 12.63 -15.13 -13.20
N ALA A 221 12.79 -16.28 -12.56
CA ALA A 221 13.14 -16.39 -11.16
C ALA A 221 12.15 -15.65 -10.24
N ALA A 222 10.87 -15.67 -10.59
CA ALA A 222 9.82 -14.91 -9.93
C ALA A 222 9.61 -15.32 -8.46
N THR A 223 9.18 -14.38 -7.64
CA THR A 223 8.80 -14.61 -6.23
C THR A 223 7.29 -14.66 -6.09
N PHE A 224 6.73 -15.82 -5.83
CA PHE A 224 5.32 -16.05 -5.49
C PHE A 224 5.19 -17.27 -4.60
N ARG A 225 4.59 -17.15 -3.43
CA ARG A 225 4.55 -18.27 -2.44
C ARG A 225 5.93 -18.88 -2.13
N GLY A 226 6.99 -18.06 -2.22
CA GLY A 226 8.40 -18.44 -2.10
C GLY A 226 9.22 -18.03 -3.31
N GLY A 227 10.52 -18.26 -3.27
CA GLY A 227 11.44 -18.02 -4.38
C GLY A 227 11.45 -19.19 -5.37
N HIS A 228 11.59 -18.89 -6.64
CA HIS A 228 11.68 -19.87 -7.73
C HIS A 228 12.96 -19.67 -8.54
N GLY A 229 13.42 -20.74 -9.21
CA GLY A 229 14.49 -20.69 -10.18
C GLY A 229 14.01 -20.18 -11.55
N ILE A 230 14.73 -20.53 -12.62
CA ILE A 230 14.43 -20.05 -13.99
C ILE A 230 13.01 -20.37 -14.46
N SER A 231 12.40 -21.42 -13.94
CA SER A 231 11.04 -21.88 -14.27
C SER A 231 9.94 -21.01 -13.66
N GLY A 232 10.24 -20.19 -12.64
CA GLY A 232 9.28 -19.27 -12.05
C GLY A 232 9.12 -18.03 -12.92
N VAL A 233 7.90 -17.78 -13.41
CA VAL A 233 7.59 -16.63 -14.29
C VAL A 233 6.33 -15.92 -13.80
N TYR A 234 6.15 -14.65 -14.21
CA TYR A 234 4.88 -13.94 -14.05
C TYR A 234 4.16 -13.86 -15.40
N SER A 235 2.94 -14.42 -15.47
CA SER A 235 2.04 -14.15 -16.59
C SER A 235 1.48 -12.73 -16.47
N ASN A 236 1.37 -12.05 -17.60
CA ASN A 236 0.86 -10.67 -17.69
C ASN A 236 1.59 -9.73 -16.71
N ASN A 237 2.92 -9.73 -16.77
CA ASN A 237 3.74 -8.90 -15.91
C ASN A 237 3.41 -7.42 -16.10
N ALA A 238 2.97 -6.74 -15.03
CA ALA A 238 2.54 -5.35 -15.08
C ALA A 238 3.64 -4.40 -15.54
N ILE A 239 4.93 -4.71 -15.25
CA ILE A 239 6.08 -3.92 -15.70
C ILE A 239 6.19 -4.01 -17.23
N PHE A 240 6.10 -5.23 -17.79
CA PHE A 240 6.15 -5.46 -19.23
C PHE A 240 4.94 -4.88 -19.95
N THR A 241 3.76 -4.95 -19.32
CA THR A 241 2.55 -4.31 -19.84
C THR A 241 2.73 -2.79 -19.94
N ALA A 242 3.28 -2.15 -18.91
CA ALA A 242 3.47 -0.69 -18.86
C ALA A 242 4.42 -0.14 -19.96
N ILE A 243 5.32 -0.98 -20.48
CA ILE A 243 6.25 -0.61 -21.56
C ILE A 243 5.93 -1.32 -22.88
N HIS A 244 4.74 -1.90 -23.01
CA HIS A 244 4.33 -2.64 -24.22
C HIS A 244 5.35 -3.69 -24.69
N ALA A 245 6.02 -4.37 -23.74
CA ALA A 245 7.02 -5.39 -24.07
C ALA A 245 6.38 -6.62 -24.72
N LYS A 246 7.16 -7.35 -25.49
CA LYS A 246 6.78 -8.66 -26.02
C LYS A 246 7.21 -9.71 -25.00
N ASP A 247 6.28 -10.03 -24.07
CA ASP A 247 6.53 -10.95 -22.97
C ASP A 247 6.27 -12.41 -23.38
N ALA A 248 7.26 -13.29 -23.18
CA ALA A 248 7.13 -14.72 -23.50
C ALA A 248 6.08 -15.43 -22.64
N ALA A 249 5.81 -14.94 -21.44
CA ALA A 249 4.84 -15.51 -20.50
C ALA A 249 3.46 -14.82 -20.56
N GLU A 250 3.24 -13.90 -21.52
CA GLU A 250 1.94 -13.26 -21.70
C GLU A 250 0.82 -14.27 -21.95
N GLY A 251 -0.32 -14.08 -21.26
CA GLY A 251 -1.53 -14.88 -21.49
C GLY A 251 -1.51 -16.32 -20.95
N LEU A 252 -0.50 -16.72 -20.18
CA LEU A 252 -0.48 -18.05 -19.56
C LEU A 252 -1.52 -18.23 -18.44
N ALA A 253 -2.04 -17.15 -17.90
CA ALA A 253 -3.09 -17.13 -16.88
C ALA A 253 -4.02 -15.93 -17.07
N ASP A 254 -5.19 -15.96 -16.42
CA ASP A 254 -6.09 -14.84 -16.35
C ASP A 254 -5.51 -13.79 -15.37
N GLY A 255 -5.10 -12.64 -15.88
CA GLY A 255 -4.49 -11.55 -15.10
C GLY A 255 -3.05 -11.81 -14.65
N PRO A 256 -2.44 -10.86 -13.91
CA PRO A 256 -1.09 -10.98 -13.38
C PRO A 256 -1.00 -12.14 -12.37
N LYS A 257 -0.14 -13.12 -12.63
CA LYS A 257 -0.02 -14.32 -11.80
C LYS A 257 1.36 -14.95 -11.91
N GLY A 258 1.95 -15.27 -10.75
CA GLY A 258 3.14 -16.12 -10.67
C GLY A 258 2.80 -17.59 -10.90
N LEU A 259 3.57 -18.26 -11.74
CA LEU A 259 3.43 -19.69 -12.05
C LEU A 259 4.77 -20.30 -12.45
N GLU A 260 4.86 -21.61 -12.39
CA GLU A 260 5.99 -22.37 -12.93
C GLU A 260 5.69 -22.89 -14.33
N VAL A 261 6.67 -22.82 -15.19
CA VAL A 261 6.65 -23.42 -16.53
C VAL A 261 7.74 -24.48 -16.66
N ASP A 262 7.55 -25.43 -17.57
CA ASP A 262 8.58 -26.43 -17.87
C ASP A 262 9.80 -25.76 -18.57
N LYS A 263 10.99 -26.29 -18.31
CA LYS A 263 12.23 -25.80 -18.96
C LYS A 263 12.19 -25.93 -20.49
N GLU A 264 11.49 -26.95 -21.02
CA GLU A 264 11.24 -27.14 -22.45
C GLU A 264 10.41 -25.97 -23.03
N GLN A 265 9.50 -25.42 -22.26
CA GLN A 265 8.72 -24.25 -22.69
C GLN A 265 9.62 -23.01 -22.81
N ILE A 266 10.55 -22.83 -21.87
CA ILE A 266 11.51 -21.72 -21.93
C ILE A 266 12.44 -21.86 -23.15
N LEU A 267 12.90 -23.09 -23.43
CA LEU A 267 13.67 -23.36 -24.64
C LEU A 267 12.86 -23.13 -25.93
N ALA A 268 11.56 -23.44 -25.91
CA ALA A 268 10.71 -23.21 -27.07
C ALA A 268 10.42 -21.73 -27.32
N TRP A 269 10.40 -20.92 -26.28
CA TRP A 269 10.32 -19.46 -26.41
C TRP A 269 11.63 -18.87 -26.88
N ASP A 270 12.77 -19.35 -26.39
CA ASP A 270 14.13 -18.84 -26.63
C ASP A 270 14.17 -17.28 -26.61
N PRO A 271 13.90 -16.66 -25.46
CA PRO A 271 13.82 -15.20 -25.37
C PRO A 271 15.14 -14.53 -25.74
N ASP A 272 15.04 -13.34 -26.36
CA ASP A 272 16.18 -12.50 -26.70
C ASP A 272 16.83 -11.90 -25.43
N ILE A 273 16.01 -11.61 -24.42
CA ILE A 273 16.43 -11.00 -23.14
C ILE A 273 15.76 -11.72 -21.97
N ILE A 274 16.54 -12.04 -20.95
CA ILE A 274 16.03 -12.59 -19.67
C ILE A 274 16.33 -11.61 -18.54
N ILE A 275 15.32 -11.29 -17.73
CA ILE A 275 15.49 -10.47 -16.54
C ILE A 275 15.07 -11.31 -15.32
N LEU A 276 16.02 -11.52 -14.41
CA LEU A 276 15.87 -12.37 -13.23
C LEU A 276 15.52 -11.51 -12.00
N ASP A 277 14.67 -12.05 -11.12
CA ASP A 277 14.52 -11.51 -9.77
C ASP A 277 15.83 -11.69 -8.99
N ALA A 278 16.44 -10.58 -8.58
CA ALA A 278 17.73 -10.58 -7.90
C ALA A 278 17.70 -11.36 -6.57
N GLY A 279 16.56 -11.43 -5.90
CA GLY A 279 16.38 -12.20 -4.67
C GLY A 279 16.50 -13.71 -4.86
N ASN A 280 16.32 -14.20 -6.08
CA ASN A 280 16.34 -15.62 -6.40
C ASN A 280 17.51 -16.02 -7.30
N LEU A 281 18.47 -15.12 -7.54
CA LEU A 281 19.62 -15.38 -8.40
C LEU A 281 20.46 -16.58 -7.94
N GLU A 282 20.56 -16.81 -6.62
CA GLU A 282 21.26 -17.97 -6.06
C GLU A 282 20.60 -19.29 -6.49
N LEU A 283 19.27 -19.35 -6.55
CA LEU A 283 18.53 -20.52 -7.04
C LEU A 283 18.85 -20.79 -8.51
N VAL A 284 18.85 -19.75 -9.34
CA VAL A 284 19.20 -19.87 -10.77
C VAL A 284 20.66 -20.29 -10.97
N ASN A 285 21.59 -19.77 -10.18
CA ASN A 285 22.98 -20.19 -10.21
C ASN A 285 23.18 -21.66 -9.78
N THR A 286 22.40 -22.12 -8.82
CA THR A 286 22.38 -23.54 -8.42
C THR A 286 21.89 -24.42 -9.58
N GLU A 287 20.77 -24.05 -10.20
CA GLU A 287 20.25 -24.77 -11.39
C GLU A 287 21.24 -24.74 -12.56
N TYR A 288 21.94 -23.61 -12.75
CA TYR A 288 22.96 -23.50 -13.78
C TYR A 288 24.14 -24.45 -13.52
N ALA A 289 24.58 -24.58 -12.27
CA ALA A 289 25.65 -25.50 -11.88
C ALA A 289 25.24 -26.97 -12.07
N GLU A 290 23.98 -27.31 -11.85
CA GLU A 290 23.44 -28.68 -12.03
C GLU A 290 23.23 -29.03 -13.50
N ASP A 291 22.72 -28.12 -14.33
CA ASP A 291 22.46 -28.36 -15.75
C ASP A 291 22.89 -27.16 -16.63
N PRO A 292 24.21 -26.93 -16.80
CA PRO A 292 24.69 -25.85 -17.65
C PRO A 292 24.29 -26.04 -19.13
N ALA A 293 24.02 -27.26 -19.56
CA ALA A 293 23.68 -27.55 -20.94
C ALA A 293 22.30 -27.00 -21.33
N PHE A 294 21.34 -27.00 -20.40
CA PHE A 294 20.06 -26.33 -20.60
C PHE A 294 20.26 -24.84 -20.86
N PHE A 295 20.95 -24.14 -19.96
CA PHE A 295 21.14 -22.69 -20.06
C PHE A 295 21.92 -22.28 -21.32
N GLN A 296 22.90 -23.08 -21.75
CA GLN A 296 23.67 -22.83 -22.97
C GLN A 296 22.85 -22.99 -24.28
N GLN A 297 21.64 -23.51 -24.22
CA GLN A 297 20.73 -23.55 -25.38
C GLN A 297 19.96 -22.23 -25.52
N LEU A 298 19.80 -21.43 -24.46
CA LEU A 298 19.12 -20.15 -24.50
C LEU A 298 19.97 -19.07 -25.18
N SER A 299 19.41 -18.41 -26.19
CA SER A 299 20.09 -17.34 -26.95
C SER A 299 20.50 -16.21 -26.02
N ALA A 300 19.63 -15.74 -25.11
CA ALA A 300 19.95 -14.71 -24.14
C ALA A 300 21.18 -15.03 -23.28
N VAL A 301 21.35 -16.30 -22.87
CA VAL A 301 22.52 -16.71 -22.07
C VAL A 301 23.80 -16.72 -22.90
N ARG A 302 23.75 -17.24 -24.14
CA ARG A 302 24.92 -17.26 -25.03
C ARG A 302 25.40 -15.88 -25.43
N GLU A 303 24.48 -14.92 -25.57
CA GLU A 303 24.74 -13.56 -26.03
C GLU A 303 24.97 -12.59 -24.87
N GLY A 304 24.88 -13.08 -23.60
CA GLY A 304 25.09 -12.26 -22.42
C GLY A 304 23.94 -11.26 -22.16
N GLN A 305 22.73 -11.59 -22.66
CA GLN A 305 21.53 -10.77 -22.49
C GLN A 305 20.71 -11.25 -21.28
N VAL A 306 21.40 -11.51 -20.18
CA VAL A 306 20.79 -11.84 -18.89
C VAL A 306 21.02 -10.70 -17.91
N TYR A 307 19.94 -10.25 -17.30
CA TYR A 307 19.93 -9.11 -16.39
C TYR A 307 19.21 -9.48 -15.10
N GLN A 308 19.28 -8.61 -14.11
CA GLN A 308 18.49 -8.71 -12.89
C GLN A 308 17.81 -7.39 -12.54
N TRP A 309 16.73 -7.47 -11.82
CA TRP A 309 16.05 -6.38 -11.14
C TRP A 309 15.71 -6.74 -9.68
N PRO A 310 15.49 -5.77 -8.78
CA PRO A 310 15.05 -6.03 -7.42
C PRO A 310 13.70 -6.73 -7.39
N ASN A 311 13.51 -7.60 -6.40
CA ASN A 311 12.21 -8.21 -6.13
C ASN A 311 11.18 -7.15 -5.71
N ALA A 312 10.09 -7.06 -6.46
CA ALA A 312 8.97 -6.16 -6.14
C ALA A 312 7.99 -6.73 -5.12
N THR A 313 8.03 -8.06 -4.86
CA THR A 313 7.05 -8.77 -4.05
C THR A 313 7.65 -9.18 -2.70
N ALA A 314 7.76 -8.22 -1.77
CA ALA A 314 8.15 -8.47 -0.40
C ALA A 314 7.05 -7.96 0.52
N ASN A 315 6.38 -8.87 1.23
CA ASN A 315 5.20 -8.55 2.04
C ASN A 315 4.20 -7.69 1.24
N TYR A 316 3.59 -8.27 0.22
CA TYR A 316 2.84 -7.61 -0.87
C TYR A 316 3.75 -6.88 -1.90
N THR A 317 3.16 -6.23 -2.88
CA THR A 317 3.91 -5.60 -3.98
C THR A 317 4.25 -4.15 -3.67
N ASN A 318 5.54 -3.81 -3.73
CA ASN A 318 6.01 -2.42 -3.71
C ASN A 318 5.69 -1.76 -5.05
N VAL A 319 5.28 -0.50 -5.05
CA VAL A 319 4.92 0.25 -6.28
C VAL A 319 6.15 0.90 -6.93
N GLU A 320 7.04 1.45 -6.11
CA GLU A 320 8.26 2.15 -6.55
C GLU A 320 9.23 1.24 -7.30
N ILE A 321 9.40 -0.02 -6.86
CA ILE A 321 10.30 -0.97 -7.55
C ILE A 321 9.80 -1.30 -8.95
N PRO A 322 8.52 -1.67 -9.20
CA PRO A 322 7.97 -1.83 -10.53
C PRO A 322 8.10 -0.61 -11.44
N LEU A 323 7.88 0.60 -10.93
CA LEU A 323 8.04 1.82 -11.72
C LEU A 323 9.48 1.98 -12.20
N VAL A 324 10.46 1.85 -11.31
CA VAL A 324 11.90 1.89 -11.66
C VAL A 324 12.27 0.74 -12.61
N SER A 325 11.71 -0.47 -12.37
CA SER A 325 11.94 -1.63 -13.25
C SER A 325 11.39 -1.42 -14.66
N GLY A 326 10.30 -0.64 -14.80
CA GLY A 326 9.79 -0.22 -16.11
C GLY A 326 10.80 0.61 -16.89
N TYR A 327 11.45 1.58 -16.25
CA TYR A 327 12.53 2.37 -16.89
C TYR A 327 13.76 1.52 -17.19
N PHE A 328 14.16 0.62 -16.30
CA PHE A 328 15.26 -0.30 -16.54
C PHE A 328 15.01 -1.21 -17.73
N ALA A 329 13.88 -1.91 -17.75
CA ALA A 329 13.50 -2.80 -18.84
C ALA A 329 13.31 -2.01 -20.13
N GLY A 330 12.72 -0.82 -20.09
CA GLY A 330 12.61 0.08 -21.24
C GLY A 330 13.95 0.41 -21.88
N LYS A 331 14.96 0.72 -21.08
CA LYS A 331 16.32 0.98 -21.58
C LYS A 331 16.98 -0.27 -22.19
N LEU A 332 16.69 -1.45 -21.68
CA LEU A 332 17.22 -2.71 -22.23
C LEU A 332 16.54 -3.09 -23.55
N LEU A 333 15.20 -3.01 -23.58
CA LEU A 333 14.40 -3.45 -24.71
C LEU A 333 14.36 -2.41 -25.84
N TYR A 334 14.40 -1.12 -25.51
CA TYR A 334 14.17 0.00 -26.42
C TYR A 334 15.19 1.14 -26.20
N PRO A 335 16.51 0.89 -26.36
CA PRO A 335 17.55 1.84 -25.98
C PRO A 335 17.41 3.21 -26.65
N ASP A 336 16.92 3.28 -27.89
CA ASP A 336 16.72 4.54 -28.60
C ASP A 336 15.56 5.37 -28.00
N ALA A 337 14.49 4.73 -27.56
CA ALA A 337 13.34 5.39 -26.94
C ALA A 337 13.64 5.93 -25.53
N PHE A 338 14.68 5.39 -24.89
CA PHE A 338 15.13 5.78 -23.56
C PHE A 338 16.54 6.41 -23.55
N ALA A 339 17.02 6.89 -24.71
CA ALA A 339 18.38 7.44 -24.83
C ALA A 339 18.59 8.69 -23.97
N ASP A 340 17.55 9.48 -23.74
CA ASP A 340 17.53 10.68 -22.90
C ASP A 340 17.38 10.39 -21.39
N VAL A 341 17.05 9.15 -21.00
CA VAL A 341 16.83 8.80 -19.61
C VAL A 341 18.14 8.49 -18.90
N ASP A 342 18.51 9.32 -17.93
CA ASP A 342 19.47 8.95 -16.91
C ASP A 342 18.80 8.02 -15.91
N PHE A 343 19.11 6.72 -15.99
CA PHE A 343 18.44 5.69 -15.18
C PHE A 343 18.68 5.87 -13.69
N GLU A 344 19.92 6.20 -13.29
CA GLU A 344 20.26 6.36 -11.87
C GLU A 344 19.50 7.55 -11.26
N ALA A 345 19.47 8.67 -11.99
CA ALA A 345 18.73 9.86 -11.57
C ALA A 345 17.22 9.58 -11.48
N LYS A 346 16.64 8.88 -12.48
CA LYS A 346 15.21 8.53 -12.50
C LYS A 346 14.85 7.55 -11.39
N ALA A 347 15.69 6.55 -11.13
CA ALA A 347 15.47 5.58 -10.06
C ALA A 347 15.51 6.25 -8.69
N ASN A 348 16.49 7.11 -8.43
CA ASN A 348 16.55 7.86 -7.18
C ASN A 348 15.36 8.82 -7.02
N GLU A 349 14.96 9.55 -8.07
CA GLU A 349 13.76 10.40 -8.05
C GLU A 349 12.52 9.62 -7.56
N ILE A 350 12.29 8.42 -8.11
CA ILE A 350 11.13 7.60 -7.75
C ILE A 350 11.28 7.05 -6.34
N PHE A 351 12.40 6.43 -6.00
CA PHE A 351 12.60 5.85 -4.67
C PHE A 351 12.52 6.89 -3.56
N ASP A 352 13.22 8.03 -3.72
CA ASP A 352 13.24 9.08 -2.71
C ASP A 352 11.86 9.69 -2.50
N PHE A 353 11.07 9.83 -3.57
CA PHE A 353 9.70 10.32 -3.50
C PHE A 353 8.79 9.40 -2.67
N PHE A 354 8.81 8.08 -2.94
CA PHE A 354 7.94 7.12 -2.24
C PHE A 354 8.40 6.84 -0.81
N LEU A 355 9.71 6.69 -0.62
CA LEU A 355 10.27 6.25 0.66
C LEU A 355 10.52 7.41 1.64
N GLY A 356 10.59 8.65 1.14
CA GLY A 356 10.94 9.83 1.95
C GLY A 356 12.41 9.83 2.42
N HIS A 357 13.25 8.98 1.84
CA HIS A 357 14.66 8.81 2.17
C HIS A 357 15.48 8.61 0.89
N GLU A 358 16.70 9.15 0.90
CA GLU A 358 17.65 9.01 -0.21
C GLU A 358 18.49 7.72 -0.08
N GLY A 359 18.99 7.23 -1.21
CA GLY A 359 20.06 6.23 -1.25
C GLY A 359 19.60 4.77 -1.35
N TYR A 360 18.33 4.48 -1.57
CA TYR A 360 17.84 3.10 -1.68
C TYR A 360 18.44 2.34 -2.87
N LEU A 361 18.59 2.99 -4.05
CA LEU A 361 19.26 2.37 -5.19
C LEU A 361 20.72 1.98 -4.87
N ALA A 362 21.45 2.86 -4.20
CA ALA A 362 22.83 2.57 -3.78
C ALA A 362 22.86 1.39 -2.80
N LEU A 363 21.95 1.36 -1.83
CA LEU A 363 21.83 0.25 -0.87
C LEU A 363 21.60 -1.10 -1.58
N LEU A 364 20.71 -1.15 -2.56
CA LEU A 364 20.49 -2.35 -3.36
C LEU A 364 21.74 -2.75 -4.16
N ASN A 365 22.40 -1.80 -4.81
CA ASN A 365 23.61 -2.04 -5.62
C ASN A 365 24.79 -2.55 -4.77
N ASP A 366 25.02 -1.95 -3.61
CA ASP A 366 26.09 -2.34 -2.67
C ASP A 366 25.92 -3.77 -2.15
N ASN A 367 24.67 -4.28 -2.14
CA ASN A 367 24.34 -5.64 -1.74
C ASN A 367 24.15 -6.61 -2.93
N GLY A 368 24.43 -6.19 -4.18
CA GLY A 368 24.27 -7.02 -5.35
C GLY A 368 22.83 -7.34 -5.74
N LEU A 369 21.86 -6.59 -5.20
CA LEU A 369 20.42 -6.80 -5.36
C LEU A 369 19.78 -5.76 -6.29
N GLY A 370 20.58 -4.85 -6.84
CA GLY A 370 20.12 -3.78 -7.73
C GLY A 370 19.91 -4.23 -9.17
N TYR A 371 19.91 -3.25 -10.05
CA TYR A 371 19.69 -3.42 -11.49
C TYR A 371 21.02 -3.63 -12.21
N GLY A 372 21.12 -4.64 -13.08
CA GLY A 372 22.36 -4.86 -13.81
C GLY A 372 22.39 -6.14 -14.64
N SER A 373 23.50 -6.31 -15.38
CA SER A 373 23.78 -7.55 -16.12
C SER A 373 24.21 -8.67 -15.18
N VAL A 374 23.85 -9.90 -15.52
CA VAL A 374 24.16 -11.11 -14.76
C VAL A 374 25.02 -12.04 -15.63
N THR A 375 26.05 -12.64 -15.03
CA THR A 375 26.75 -13.78 -15.61
C THR A 375 26.50 -15.00 -14.75
N LEU A 376 25.71 -15.94 -15.27
CA LEU A 376 25.36 -17.16 -14.54
C LEU A 376 26.60 -18.01 -14.21
N GLY A 377 26.60 -18.59 -13.03
CA GLY A 377 27.70 -19.45 -12.55
C GLY A 377 28.94 -18.70 -12.04
N LYS A 378 28.81 -17.42 -11.76
CA LYS A 378 29.89 -16.60 -11.18
C LYS A 378 29.56 -16.12 -9.79
#